data_54ed7ba55d2d8e6798ded30b778f14dc
#
_entry.id   54ed7ba55d2d8e6798ded30b778f14dc
#
_cell.length_a   1.000
_cell.length_b   1.000
_cell.length_c   1.000
_cell.angle_alpha   90.00
_cell.angle_beta   90.00
_cell.angle_gamma   90.00
#
_symmetry.space_group_name_H-M   'P 1'
#
loop_
_entity.id
_entity.type
_entity.pdbx_description
1 polymer ?
#
loop_
_entity_poly.entity_id
_entity_poly.type
_entity_poly.pdbx_seq_one_letter_code
_entity_poly.pdbx_strand_id
1 'polypeptide(L)'
;RLDEDSSNMAADVFQDAGLSLSKAAVGREAKINGWRLINTALHRRFLKVFKQQAPNLMRTAPTVTRDDRNREDISARAEDHALDALRYGMLHIYTPAEQDKPKDKNPFRGDNVIATQRKLAKMGVL
;
A
#
# COMPACT_ATOMS: atom_id res chain seq x y z
N ARG A 1 16.82 13.11 -3.46
CA ARG A 1 15.38 13.27 -3.65
C ARG A 1 15.12 13.19 -5.15
N LEU A 2 14.58 12.08 -5.61
CA LEU A 2 14.09 12.00 -6.99
C LEU A 2 12.87 12.91 -7.07
N ASP A 3 12.91 13.87 -7.99
CA ASP A 3 11.80 14.75 -8.21
C ASP A 3 10.57 13.95 -8.64
N GLU A 4 9.39 14.41 -8.27
CA GLU A 4 8.11 13.74 -8.57
C GLU A 4 7.94 13.50 -10.08
N ASP A 5 8.50 14.39 -10.90
CA ASP A 5 8.53 14.28 -12.35
C ASP A 5 9.37 13.08 -12.85
N SER A 6 10.49 12.77 -12.20
CA SER A 6 11.34 11.64 -12.60
C SER A 6 10.69 10.29 -12.30
N SER A 7 9.91 10.19 -11.24
CA SER A 7 9.18 8.96 -10.91
C SER A 7 7.99 8.72 -11.82
N ASN A 8 7.32 9.78 -12.28
CA ASN A 8 6.26 9.70 -13.27
C ASN A 8 6.80 9.25 -14.62
N MET A 9 7.94 9.82 -15.05
CA MET A 9 8.61 9.42 -16.31
C MET A 9 9.01 7.94 -16.31
N ALA A 10 9.49 7.40 -15.19
CA ALA A 10 9.79 5.98 -15.09
C ALA A 10 8.52 5.11 -15.19
N ALA A 11 7.43 5.52 -14.53
CA ALA A 11 6.16 4.82 -14.61
C ALA A 11 5.59 4.78 -16.04
N ASP A 12 5.70 5.89 -16.78
CA ASP A 12 5.26 5.99 -18.16
C ASP A 12 6.02 5.02 -19.07
N VAL A 13 7.34 4.91 -18.90
CA VAL A 13 8.17 3.94 -19.64
C VAL A 13 7.72 2.50 -19.43
N PHE A 14 7.38 2.14 -18.18
CA PHE A 14 6.87 0.81 -17.88
C PHE A 14 5.48 0.58 -18.46
N GLN A 15 4.60 1.58 -18.43
CA GLN A 15 3.28 1.50 -19.04
C GLN A 15 3.35 1.34 -20.55
N ASP A 16 4.21 2.09 -21.22
CA ASP A 16 4.45 1.98 -22.67
C ASP A 16 4.99 0.59 -23.04
N ALA A 17 5.76 -0.03 -22.15
CA ALA A 17 6.21 -1.43 -22.29
C ALA A 17 5.11 -2.47 -21.97
N GLY A 18 3.88 -2.05 -21.68
CA GLY A 18 2.75 -2.93 -21.39
C GLY A 18 2.67 -3.41 -19.94
N LEU A 19 3.45 -2.82 -19.03
CA LEU A 19 3.41 -3.15 -17.61
C LEU A 19 2.51 -2.17 -16.86
N SER A 20 1.44 -2.68 -16.26
CA SER A 20 0.57 -1.87 -15.40
C SER A 20 1.21 -1.70 -14.03
N LEU A 21 1.51 -0.46 -13.67
CA LEU A 21 2.04 -0.10 -12.36
C LEU A 21 0.96 0.55 -11.51
N SER A 22 0.95 0.25 -10.23
CA SER A 22 0.13 0.94 -9.23
C SER A 22 1.01 1.63 -8.19
N LYS A 23 0.57 2.79 -7.73
CA LYS A 23 1.30 3.55 -6.71
C LYS A 23 1.34 2.76 -5.40
N ALA A 24 2.55 2.54 -4.89
CA ALA A 24 2.73 1.86 -3.61
C ALA A 24 2.27 2.74 -2.43
N ALA A 25 1.70 2.11 -1.41
CA ALA A 25 1.46 2.78 -0.15
C ALA A 25 2.80 3.08 0.53
N VAL A 26 3.06 4.35 0.81
CA VAL A 26 4.31 4.83 1.40
C VAL A 26 4.09 5.47 2.78
N GLY A 27 5.19 5.66 3.51
CA GLY A 27 5.17 6.27 4.83
C GLY A 27 5.24 5.25 5.98
N ARG A 28 5.47 5.78 7.19
CA ARG A 28 5.72 4.96 8.38
C ARG A 28 4.55 4.03 8.71
N GLU A 29 3.34 4.53 8.65
CA GLU A 29 2.14 3.75 8.95
C GLU A 29 1.95 2.60 7.97
N ALA A 30 2.09 2.85 6.66
CA ALA A 30 2.03 1.81 5.64
C ALA A 30 3.12 0.75 5.86
N LYS A 31 4.33 1.17 6.25
CA LYS A 31 5.42 0.24 6.56
C LYS A 31 5.07 -0.69 7.72
N ILE A 32 4.61 -0.13 8.83
CA ILE A 32 4.23 -0.90 10.03
C ILE A 32 3.06 -1.84 9.73
N ASN A 33 2.03 -1.35 9.05
CA ASN A 33 0.87 -2.16 8.66
C ASN A 33 1.27 -3.31 7.74
N GLY A 34 2.21 -3.09 6.83
CA GLY A 34 2.76 -4.14 5.98
C GLY A 34 3.47 -5.24 6.78
N TRP A 35 4.27 -4.88 7.77
CA TRP A 35 4.92 -5.87 8.66
C TRP A 35 3.92 -6.66 9.49
N ARG A 36 2.90 -6.00 10.03
CA ARG A 36 1.81 -6.67 10.76
C ARG A 36 1.06 -7.64 9.86
N LEU A 37 0.79 -7.25 8.62
CA LEU A 37 0.11 -8.09 7.62
C LEU A 37 0.91 -9.34 7.29
N ILE A 38 2.20 -9.21 7.00
CA ILE A 38 3.10 -10.36 6.74
C ILE A 38 3.12 -11.29 7.95
N ASN A 39 3.32 -10.75 9.15
CA ASN A 39 3.36 -11.54 10.36
C ASN A 39 2.06 -12.31 10.61
N THR A 40 0.91 -11.65 10.43
CA THR A 40 -0.40 -12.28 10.52
C THR A 40 -0.58 -13.38 9.48
N ALA A 41 -0.19 -13.11 8.24
CA ALA A 41 -0.32 -14.06 7.14
C ALA A 41 0.55 -15.31 7.33
N LEU A 42 1.74 -15.16 7.91
CA LEU A 42 2.62 -16.28 8.26
C LEU A 42 2.02 -17.09 9.43
N HIS A 43 1.60 -16.43 10.51
CA HIS A 43 0.99 -17.11 11.67
C HIS A 43 -0.27 -17.89 11.31
N ARG A 44 -1.10 -17.32 10.46
CA ARG A 44 -2.34 -17.95 10.00
C ARG A 44 -2.14 -18.89 8.81
N ARG A 45 -0.90 -19.06 8.34
CA ARG A 45 -0.51 -19.97 7.25
C ARG A 45 -1.16 -19.71 5.90
N PHE A 46 -1.65 -18.49 5.62
CA PHE A 46 -2.08 -18.16 4.25
C PHE A 46 -0.98 -17.58 3.37
N LEU A 47 0.14 -17.16 3.92
CA LEU A 47 1.32 -16.83 3.14
C LEU A 47 2.20 -18.08 3.06
N LYS A 48 2.44 -18.52 1.85
CA LYS A 48 3.37 -19.62 1.54
C LYS A 48 4.43 -19.11 0.57
N VAL A 49 5.67 -19.45 0.83
CA VAL A 49 6.81 -19.05 0.02
C VAL A 49 7.41 -20.28 -0.63
N PHE A 50 7.57 -20.26 -1.95
CA PHE A 50 8.26 -21.31 -2.67
C PHE A 50 9.77 -21.15 -2.52
N LYS A 51 10.39 -22.02 -1.77
CA LYS A 51 11.81 -21.94 -1.39
C LYS A 51 12.76 -21.75 -2.58
N GLN A 52 12.50 -22.47 -3.67
CA GLN A 52 13.38 -22.44 -4.85
C GLN A 52 13.21 -21.17 -5.68
N GLN A 53 12.02 -20.57 -5.68
CA GLN A 53 11.69 -19.38 -6.48
C GLN A 53 12.00 -18.06 -5.74
N ALA A 54 12.17 -18.12 -4.43
CA ALA A 54 12.46 -16.94 -3.61
C ALA A 54 13.72 -17.12 -2.74
N PRO A 55 14.90 -17.43 -3.31
CA PRO A 55 16.09 -17.75 -2.55
C PRO A 55 16.57 -16.61 -1.67
N ASN A 56 16.51 -15.38 -2.14
CA ASN A 56 16.91 -14.21 -1.37
C ASN A 56 15.99 -13.97 -0.16
N LEU A 57 14.68 -14.12 -0.34
CA LEU A 57 13.74 -14.01 0.77
C LEU A 57 14.00 -15.09 1.82
N MET A 58 14.22 -16.32 1.39
CA MET A 58 14.50 -17.45 2.30
C MET A 58 15.82 -17.29 3.05
N ARG A 59 16.82 -16.63 2.44
CA ARG A 59 18.10 -16.34 3.07
C ARG A 59 18.02 -15.18 4.05
N THR A 60 17.36 -14.10 3.68
CA THR A 60 17.36 -12.84 4.44
C THR A 60 16.30 -12.77 5.53
N ALA A 61 15.10 -13.30 5.29
CA ALA A 61 14.00 -13.19 6.25
C ALA A 61 14.33 -13.69 7.67
N PRO A 62 15.04 -14.82 7.85
CA PRO A 62 15.41 -15.29 9.19
C PRO A 62 16.44 -14.42 9.90
N THR A 63 17.20 -13.60 9.18
CA THR A 63 18.30 -12.77 9.72
C THR A 63 17.84 -11.37 10.09
N VAL A 64 16.65 -10.97 9.69
CA VAL A 64 16.11 -9.64 9.97
C VAL A 64 15.72 -9.54 11.44
N THR A 65 16.30 -8.56 12.13
CA THR A 65 15.99 -8.22 13.51
C THR A 65 15.08 -7.00 13.59
N ARG A 66 14.37 -6.88 14.70
CA ARG A 66 13.56 -5.68 14.98
C ARG A 66 14.47 -4.49 15.27
N ASP A 67 13.98 -3.31 14.98
CA ASP A 67 14.63 -2.07 15.36
C ASP A 67 14.60 -1.87 16.89
N ASP A 68 15.71 -1.45 17.47
CA ASP A 68 15.84 -1.28 18.92
C ASP A 68 14.97 -0.14 19.45
N ARG A 69 14.74 0.89 18.65
CA ARG A 69 13.95 2.07 19.03
C ARG A 69 12.48 1.91 18.69
N ASN A 70 12.17 1.15 17.65
CA ASN A 70 10.81 0.91 17.21
C ASN A 70 10.58 -0.57 16.92
N ARG A 71 10.15 -1.32 17.93
CA ARG A 71 9.94 -2.77 17.85
C ARG A 71 8.90 -3.22 16.82
N GLU A 72 8.13 -2.31 16.27
CA GLU A 72 7.17 -2.59 15.20
C GLU A 72 7.82 -2.52 13.81
N ASP A 73 9.03 -1.99 13.73
CA ASP A 73 9.83 -1.90 12.51
C ASP A 73 11.00 -2.88 12.54
N ILE A 74 11.67 -3.00 11.41
CA ILE A 74 12.89 -3.79 11.25
C ILE A 74 14.11 -2.88 11.30
N SER A 75 15.24 -3.45 11.73
CA SER A 75 16.50 -2.73 11.83
C SER A 75 16.92 -2.15 10.47
N ALA A 76 17.31 -0.88 10.44
CA ALA A 76 17.81 -0.21 9.24
C ALA A 76 19.14 -0.81 8.71
N ARG A 77 19.78 -1.68 9.47
CA ARG A 77 20.99 -2.40 9.06
C ARG A 77 20.70 -3.77 8.43
N ALA A 78 19.42 -4.20 8.44
CA ALA A 78 19.03 -5.47 7.88
C ALA A 78 19.06 -5.43 6.35
N GLU A 79 19.40 -6.56 5.73
CA GLU A 79 19.20 -6.76 4.30
C GLU A 79 17.71 -7.06 4.06
N ASP A 80 16.90 -6.05 3.85
CA ASP A 80 15.44 -6.12 3.84
C ASP A 80 14.79 -6.06 2.45
N HIS A 81 15.58 -5.91 1.37
CA HIS A 81 15.06 -5.69 0.03
C HIS A 81 14.01 -6.72 -0.42
N ALA A 82 14.26 -8.02 -0.17
CA ALA A 82 13.32 -9.07 -0.53
C ALA A 82 12.04 -9.04 0.34
N LEU A 83 12.19 -8.69 1.62
CA LEU A 83 11.07 -8.51 2.54
C LEU A 83 10.27 -7.26 2.22
N ASP A 84 10.91 -6.17 1.84
CA ASP A 84 10.23 -4.95 1.41
C ASP A 84 9.42 -5.19 0.12
N ALA A 85 9.98 -5.91 -0.84
CA ALA A 85 9.23 -6.31 -2.04
C ALA A 85 7.99 -7.14 -1.68
N LEU A 86 8.13 -8.12 -0.77
CA LEU A 86 7.00 -8.88 -0.26
C LEU A 86 5.98 -7.99 0.44
N ARG A 87 6.42 -7.04 1.26
CA ARG A 87 5.57 -6.10 1.98
C ARG A 87 4.72 -5.24 1.03
N TYR A 88 5.33 -4.71 -0.02
CA TYR A 88 4.59 -3.95 -1.04
C TYR A 88 3.56 -4.81 -1.76
N GLY A 89 3.93 -6.04 -2.14
CA GLY A 89 2.99 -6.99 -2.75
C GLY A 89 1.82 -7.33 -1.84
N MET A 90 2.09 -7.61 -0.58
CA MET A 90 1.05 -7.92 0.41
C MET A 90 0.11 -6.74 0.66
N LEU A 91 0.63 -5.53 0.78
CA LEU A 91 -0.18 -4.32 0.91
C LEU A 91 -1.05 -4.09 -0.32
N HIS A 92 -0.51 -4.31 -1.52
CA HIS A 92 -1.28 -4.17 -2.76
C HIS A 92 -2.47 -5.15 -2.83
N ILE A 93 -2.25 -6.40 -2.42
CA ILE A 93 -3.28 -7.45 -2.48
C ILE A 93 -4.36 -7.27 -1.42
N TYR A 94 -3.97 -6.87 -0.20
CA TYR A 94 -4.88 -6.85 0.95
C TYR A 94 -5.37 -5.45 1.37
N THR A 95 -4.83 -4.40 0.79
CA THR A 95 -5.37 -3.06 0.95
C THR A 95 -6.17 -2.72 -0.31
N PRO A 96 -7.50 -2.68 -0.26
CA PRO A 96 -8.29 -2.27 -1.41
C PRO A 96 -7.82 -0.90 -1.86
N ALA A 97 -7.57 -0.74 -3.15
CA ALA A 97 -7.28 0.57 -3.72
C ALA A 97 -8.39 1.53 -3.30
N GLU A 98 -8.03 2.70 -2.85
CA GLU A 98 -9.00 3.72 -2.40
C GLU A 98 -9.97 4.11 -3.54
N GLN A 99 -9.60 3.78 -4.76
CA GLN A 99 -10.38 3.95 -6.00
C GLN A 99 -11.56 2.98 -6.12
N ASP A 100 -11.52 1.82 -5.44
CA ASP A 100 -12.58 0.81 -5.48
C ASP A 100 -13.60 0.95 -4.34
N LYS A 101 -13.45 1.93 -3.46
CA LYS A 101 -14.53 2.28 -2.53
C LYS A 101 -15.67 2.83 -3.40
N PRO A 102 -16.84 2.18 -3.48
CA PRO A 102 -17.98 2.74 -4.18
C PRO A 102 -18.18 4.13 -3.60
N LYS A 103 -18.13 5.15 -4.45
CA LYS A 103 -18.47 6.53 -4.05
C LYS A 103 -19.84 6.43 -3.41
N ASP A 104 -19.88 6.66 -2.11
CA ASP A 104 -21.12 6.57 -1.35
C ASP A 104 -22.14 7.52 -1.99
N LYS A 105 -23.07 6.92 -2.73
CA LYS A 105 -24.13 7.66 -3.43
C LYS A 105 -25.25 8.06 -2.48
N ASN A 106 -25.05 7.88 -1.16
CA ASN A 106 -26.06 8.30 -0.20
C ASN A 106 -26.17 9.82 -0.18
N PRO A 107 -27.26 10.40 -0.69
CA PRO A 107 -27.43 11.86 -0.77
C PRO A 107 -27.56 12.51 0.63
N PHE A 108 -27.76 11.72 1.67
CA PHE A 108 -27.94 12.17 3.05
C PHE A 108 -26.68 12.07 3.92
N ARG A 109 -25.55 11.65 3.37
CA ARG A 109 -24.26 11.72 4.08
C ARG A 109 -23.73 13.15 4.08
N GLY A 110 -23.16 13.62 5.18
CA GLY A 110 -22.83 15.02 5.46
C GLY A 110 -22.29 15.86 4.30
N ASP A 111 -21.30 15.33 3.56
CA ASP A 111 -20.69 16.06 2.41
C ASP A 111 -21.68 16.22 1.24
N ASN A 112 -22.54 15.25 1.03
CA ASN A 112 -23.56 15.27 -0.01
C ASN A 112 -24.76 16.15 0.37
N VAL A 113 -25.09 16.27 1.66
CA VAL A 113 -26.17 17.15 2.14
C VAL A 113 -25.85 18.60 1.82
N ILE A 114 -24.61 19.05 2.11
CA ILE A 114 -24.19 20.43 1.83
C ILE A 114 -24.19 20.72 0.33
N ALA A 115 -23.71 19.79 -0.50
CA ALA A 115 -23.72 19.93 -1.95
C ALA A 115 -25.16 19.98 -2.50
N THR A 116 -26.06 19.15 -1.98
CA THR A 116 -27.46 19.12 -2.36
C THR A 116 -28.19 20.39 -1.94
N GLN A 117 -27.96 20.88 -0.73
CA GLN A 117 -28.52 22.16 -0.25
C GLN A 117 -28.07 23.34 -1.11
N ARG A 118 -26.77 23.42 -1.46
CA ARG A 118 -26.26 24.46 -2.37
C ARG A 118 -26.91 24.41 -3.75
N LYS A 119 -27.14 23.19 -4.28
CA LYS A 119 -27.82 23.01 -5.58
C LYS A 119 -29.27 23.44 -5.51
N LEU A 120 -29.99 23.07 -4.47
CA LEU A 120 -31.39 23.46 -4.28
C LEU A 120 -31.54 24.98 -4.07
N ALA A 121 -30.62 25.60 -3.32
CA ALA A 121 -30.60 27.06 -3.16
C ALA A 121 -30.37 27.80 -4.47
N LYS A 122 -29.48 27.29 -5.35
CA LYS A 122 -29.28 27.86 -6.70
C LYS A 122 -30.49 27.70 -7.62
N MET A 123 -31.31 26.69 -7.37
CA MET A 123 -32.55 26.44 -8.14
C MET A 123 -33.76 27.21 -7.58
N GLY A 124 -33.61 28.00 -6.51
CA GLY A 124 -34.68 28.75 -5.88
C GLY A 124 -35.70 27.90 -5.11
N VAL A 125 -35.33 26.70 -4.70
CA VAL A 125 -36.21 25.76 -3.95
C VAL A 125 -36.06 25.92 -2.44
N LEU A 126 -34.98 26.56 -2.01
CA LEU A 126 -34.69 26.88 -0.59
C LEU A 126 -34.54 28.38 -0.41
#